data_cb67dfdb30d884516bef58feee71378d
#
_entry.id   cb67dfdb30d884516bef58feee71378d
#
_cell.length_a   1.000
_cell.length_b   1.000
_cell.length_c   1.000
_cell.angle_alpha   90.00
_cell.angle_beta   90.00
_cell.angle_gamma   90.00
#
_symmetry.space_group_name_H-M   'P 1'
#
loop_
_entity.id
_entity.type
_entity.pdbx_description
1 polymer ?
#
loop_
_entity_poly.entity_id
_entity_poly.type
_entity_poly.pdbx_seq_one_letter_code
_entity_poly.pdbx_strand_id
1 'polypeptide(L)'
;MNQYTAQDFKKGQPRWCPGCGDHFFLASLQKAMAELGVPPYETAVISGIGCSSRLPYYANTYAMQTIHGRAAAISTGAKVTNPNLTIWQVSGDGDALAIGGNHFIHAMRRNVDLNMILLNNRIYGLTKGQYSPTSPRGFVSKSSPFGTTEEPFRPAELCFGARGNFFARSVASDNNETIAILKAAYQHKGAAVCEILQNCVIFNDNCHSSVYTSQGRKENAIYVKHGEPLVFGPNQEYGLMQNGFGLKVVKIGENGVKKEDILVHDAHCQDNTLQLKLAMMSNEDGFPIALGVIRDVEAPTYDAAVNQQIEEVKAQKHYHNFMEMLETNDIWEVV
;
A
#
# COMPACT_ATOMS: atom_id res chain seq x y z
N MET A 1 -17.19 20.96 -9.49
CA MET A 1 -16.06 20.93 -10.43
C MET A 1 -14.81 20.73 -9.59
N ASN A 2 -13.94 19.79 -9.93
CA ASN A 2 -12.68 19.62 -9.21
C ASN A 2 -11.83 20.87 -9.37
N GLN A 3 -11.30 21.39 -8.26
CA GLN A 3 -10.47 22.60 -8.25
C GLN A 3 -9.12 22.37 -8.93
N TYR A 4 -8.64 21.11 -8.98
CA TYR A 4 -7.34 20.73 -9.51
C TYR A 4 -7.46 19.71 -10.65
N THR A 5 -6.45 19.70 -11.51
CA THR A 5 -6.24 18.75 -12.59
C THR A 5 -4.98 17.91 -12.31
N ALA A 6 -4.81 16.79 -13.00
CA ALA A 6 -3.57 16.01 -12.88
C ALA A 6 -2.32 16.82 -13.27
N GLN A 7 -2.46 17.88 -14.08
CA GLN A 7 -1.35 18.75 -14.48
C GLN A 7 -0.81 19.57 -13.31
N ASP A 8 -1.66 19.95 -12.36
CA ASP A 8 -1.27 20.73 -11.18
C ASP A 8 -0.34 19.94 -10.24
N PHE A 9 -0.38 18.61 -10.32
CA PHE A 9 0.47 17.69 -9.56
C PHE A 9 1.71 17.22 -10.33
N LYS A 10 1.93 17.68 -11.55
CA LYS A 10 3.10 17.29 -12.36
C LYS A 10 4.29 18.21 -12.13
N LYS A 11 5.48 17.59 -12.01
CA LYS A 11 6.76 18.28 -11.92
C LYS A 11 7.84 17.50 -12.65
N GLY A 12 8.67 18.18 -13.41
CA GLY A 12 9.80 17.58 -14.11
C GLY A 12 9.40 16.53 -15.17
N GLN A 13 10.41 15.82 -15.66
CA GLN A 13 10.27 14.73 -16.64
C GLN A 13 10.67 13.40 -15.98
N PRO A 14 9.80 12.38 -15.93
CA PRO A 14 10.16 11.07 -15.40
C PRO A 14 11.33 10.45 -16.18
N ARG A 15 12.28 9.88 -15.44
CA ARG A 15 13.49 9.26 -15.99
C ARG A 15 13.58 7.76 -15.70
N TRP A 16 12.44 7.10 -15.61
CA TRP A 16 12.36 5.64 -15.57
C TRP A 16 12.58 5.04 -16.97
N CYS A 17 12.84 3.74 -17.01
CA CYS A 17 12.97 3.01 -18.28
C CYS A 17 11.68 3.14 -19.11
N PRO A 18 11.77 3.19 -20.45
CA PRO A 18 10.59 3.12 -21.30
C PRO A 18 9.79 1.84 -21.01
N GLY A 19 8.48 1.96 -20.81
CA GLY A 19 7.59 0.83 -20.47
C GLY A 19 7.58 0.41 -19.00
N CYS A 20 8.39 1.05 -18.13
CA CYS A 20 8.35 0.79 -16.69
C CYS A 20 6.98 1.11 -16.08
N GLY A 21 6.48 0.23 -15.20
CA GLY A 21 5.19 0.40 -14.53
C GLY A 21 5.08 1.65 -13.65
N ASP A 22 6.21 2.22 -13.21
CA ASP A 22 6.24 3.46 -12.43
C ASP A 22 5.62 4.65 -13.18
N HIS A 23 5.69 4.67 -14.53
CA HIS A 23 5.03 5.71 -15.34
C HIS A 23 3.50 5.65 -15.24
N PHE A 24 2.93 4.45 -15.27
CA PHE A 24 1.47 4.25 -15.15
C PHE A 24 1.01 4.62 -13.75
N PHE A 25 1.75 4.18 -12.74
CA PHE A 25 1.42 4.51 -11.36
C PHE A 25 1.48 6.02 -11.08
N LEU A 26 2.52 6.72 -11.55
CA LEU A 26 2.63 8.17 -11.40
C LEU A 26 1.41 8.89 -12.00
N ALA A 27 0.99 8.50 -13.20
CA ALA A 27 -0.19 9.09 -13.85
C ALA A 27 -1.47 8.85 -13.03
N SER A 28 -1.64 7.63 -12.49
CA SER A 28 -2.78 7.28 -11.64
C SER A 28 -2.77 8.07 -10.33
N LEU A 29 -1.63 8.21 -9.67
CA LEU A 29 -1.50 8.99 -8.43
C LEU A 29 -1.82 10.46 -8.65
N GLN A 30 -1.27 11.07 -9.71
CA GLN A 30 -1.54 12.49 -10.05
C GLN A 30 -3.03 12.73 -10.33
N LYS A 31 -3.69 11.78 -11.00
CA LYS A 31 -5.13 11.85 -11.26
C LYS A 31 -5.94 11.64 -9.97
N ALA A 32 -5.56 10.69 -9.13
CA ALA A 32 -6.22 10.47 -7.84
C ALA A 32 -6.13 11.72 -6.94
N MET A 33 -4.94 12.33 -6.81
CA MET A 33 -4.77 13.56 -6.03
C MET A 33 -5.65 14.70 -6.57
N ALA A 34 -5.75 14.85 -7.90
CA ALA A 34 -6.61 15.85 -8.52
C ALA A 34 -8.11 15.61 -8.24
N GLU A 35 -8.55 14.37 -8.34
CA GLU A 35 -9.95 13.99 -8.07
C GLU A 35 -10.34 14.12 -6.60
N LEU A 36 -9.38 13.93 -5.68
CA LEU A 36 -9.57 14.14 -4.24
C LEU A 36 -9.67 15.62 -3.86
N GLY A 37 -9.14 16.52 -4.69
CA GLY A 37 -9.25 17.96 -4.49
C GLY A 37 -8.39 18.52 -3.36
N VAL A 38 -7.44 17.74 -2.81
CA VAL A 38 -6.51 18.21 -1.77
C VAL A 38 -5.47 19.13 -2.40
N PRO A 39 -5.21 20.32 -1.81
CA PRO A 39 -4.22 21.23 -2.36
C PRO A 39 -2.82 20.63 -2.41
N PRO A 40 -2.01 20.94 -3.45
CA PRO A 40 -0.62 20.50 -3.50
C PRO A 40 0.21 20.90 -2.27
N TYR A 41 -0.10 22.05 -1.67
CA TYR A 41 0.57 22.56 -0.46
C TYR A 41 0.06 21.96 0.86
N GLU A 42 -0.95 21.09 0.82
CA GLU A 42 -1.42 20.25 1.93
C GLU A 42 -1.11 18.77 1.69
N THR A 43 -0.33 18.49 0.65
CA THR A 43 0.05 17.14 0.24
C THR A 43 1.56 16.97 0.31
N ALA A 44 2.03 15.84 0.83
CA ALA A 44 3.43 15.44 0.82
C ALA A 44 3.61 14.06 0.20
N VAL A 45 4.59 13.93 -0.71
CA VAL A 45 5.07 12.66 -1.24
C VAL A 45 6.42 12.34 -0.60
N ILE A 46 6.48 11.28 0.20
CA ILE A 46 7.68 10.88 0.94
C ILE A 46 8.08 9.47 0.50
N SER A 47 9.33 9.30 0.11
CA SER A 47 9.81 7.99 -0.37
C SER A 47 11.12 7.56 0.28
N GLY A 48 11.40 6.24 0.21
CA GLY A 48 12.70 5.67 0.54
C GLY A 48 13.68 5.73 -0.63
N ILE A 49 14.30 4.60 -0.97
CA ILE A 49 15.27 4.49 -2.06
C ILE A 49 14.89 3.35 -3.02
N GLY A 50 15.01 3.60 -4.31
CA GLY A 50 14.73 2.68 -5.41
C GLY A 50 14.20 3.42 -6.63
N CYS A 51 13.80 2.69 -7.66
CA CYS A 51 13.22 3.30 -8.87
C CYS A 51 11.94 4.08 -8.55
N SER A 52 11.00 3.44 -7.85
CA SER A 52 9.75 4.05 -7.39
C SER A 52 9.97 5.26 -6.49
N SER A 53 11.04 5.23 -5.71
CA SER A 53 11.39 6.31 -4.76
C SER A 53 11.85 7.61 -5.42
N ARG A 54 11.97 7.65 -6.74
CA ARG A 54 12.18 8.88 -7.52
C ARG A 54 10.90 9.70 -7.71
N LEU A 55 9.74 9.14 -7.31
CA LEU A 55 8.43 9.77 -7.51
C LEU A 55 8.32 11.19 -6.92
N PRO A 56 8.91 11.53 -5.75
CA PRO A 56 8.94 12.89 -5.22
C PRO A 56 9.50 13.95 -6.18
N TYR A 57 10.40 13.58 -7.08
CA TYR A 57 10.94 14.52 -8.09
C TYR A 57 9.93 14.87 -9.19
N TYR A 58 8.86 14.09 -9.32
CA TYR A 58 7.85 14.20 -10.37
C TYR A 58 6.48 14.62 -9.85
N ALA A 59 6.36 14.84 -8.54
CA ALA A 59 5.16 15.33 -7.87
C ALA A 59 5.33 16.82 -7.50
N ASN A 60 4.38 17.66 -7.91
CA ASN A 60 4.34 19.08 -7.55
C ASN A 60 3.58 19.25 -6.23
N THR A 61 4.17 18.74 -5.15
CA THR A 61 3.69 18.78 -3.76
C THR A 61 4.88 19.06 -2.84
N TYR A 62 4.69 19.11 -1.53
CA TYR A 62 5.83 18.85 -0.66
C TYR A 62 6.38 17.47 -0.99
N ALA A 63 7.69 17.35 -1.10
CA ALA A 63 8.30 16.14 -1.61
C ALA A 63 9.65 15.87 -0.95
N MET A 64 9.85 14.63 -0.50
CA MET A 64 11.10 14.21 0.15
C MET A 64 11.47 12.79 -0.28
N GLN A 65 12.64 12.64 -0.89
CA GLN A 65 13.31 11.34 -0.97
C GLN A 65 14.20 11.19 0.26
N THR A 66 14.01 10.09 1.00
CA THR A 66 14.69 9.88 2.28
C THR A 66 15.81 8.85 2.17
N ILE A 67 16.07 8.09 3.22
CA ILE A 67 17.07 7.04 3.30
C ILE A 67 16.40 5.68 3.06
N HIS A 68 17.14 4.71 2.55
CA HIS A 68 16.66 3.36 2.26
C HIS A 68 15.93 2.73 3.45
N GLY A 69 14.68 2.34 3.23
CA GLY A 69 13.80 1.74 4.23
C GLY A 69 13.32 2.68 5.33
N ARG A 70 13.46 4.01 5.19
CA ARG A 70 13.09 4.96 6.25
C ARG A 70 11.86 5.80 5.94
N ALA A 71 11.25 5.63 4.78
CA ALA A 71 10.08 6.40 4.37
C ALA A 71 8.95 6.36 5.40
N ALA A 72 8.58 5.18 5.90
CA ALA A 72 7.50 5.03 6.88
C ALA A 72 7.81 5.73 8.22
N ALA A 73 9.07 5.70 8.69
CA ALA A 73 9.47 6.38 9.92
C ALA A 73 9.40 7.91 9.78
N ILE A 74 9.90 8.44 8.67
CA ILE A 74 9.90 9.89 8.40
C ILE A 74 8.47 10.38 8.15
N SER A 75 7.66 9.61 7.41
CA SER A 75 6.24 9.91 7.21
C SER A 75 5.46 9.93 8.53
N THR A 76 5.74 9.01 9.44
CA THR A 76 5.16 9.01 10.79
C THR A 76 5.48 10.31 11.53
N GLY A 77 6.74 10.74 11.52
CA GLY A 77 7.16 12.01 12.14
C GLY A 77 6.45 13.21 11.52
N ALA A 78 6.39 13.28 10.18
CA ALA A 78 5.70 14.34 9.46
C ALA A 78 4.19 14.40 9.80
N LYS A 79 3.52 13.24 9.90
CA LYS A 79 2.09 13.18 10.23
C LYS A 79 1.81 13.60 11.67
N VAL A 80 2.61 13.14 12.62
CA VAL A 80 2.44 13.50 14.05
C VAL A 80 2.65 15.00 14.28
N THR A 81 3.62 15.61 13.58
CA THR A 81 3.90 17.06 13.70
C THR A 81 2.93 17.95 12.93
N ASN A 82 2.33 17.43 11.85
CA ASN A 82 1.30 18.13 11.08
C ASN A 82 0.16 17.16 10.69
N PRO A 83 -0.84 16.99 11.58
CA PRO A 83 -1.95 16.05 11.36
C PRO A 83 -2.81 16.36 10.13
N ASN A 84 -2.80 17.61 9.66
CA ASN A 84 -3.59 18.03 8.50
C ASN A 84 -2.94 17.66 7.15
N LEU A 85 -1.68 17.24 7.16
CA LEU A 85 -0.96 16.92 5.94
C LEU A 85 -1.41 15.58 5.37
N THR A 86 -1.82 15.56 4.11
CA THR A 86 -2.04 14.32 3.36
C THR A 86 -0.71 13.75 2.92
N ILE A 87 -0.36 12.56 3.41
CA ILE A 87 0.95 11.95 3.11
C ILE A 87 0.77 10.73 2.21
N TRP A 88 1.45 10.74 1.06
CA TRP A 88 1.66 9.60 0.18
C TRP A 88 3.07 9.07 0.39
N GLN A 89 3.20 8.00 1.17
CA GLN A 89 4.47 7.32 1.38
C GLN A 89 4.68 6.29 0.27
N VAL A 90 5.77 6.37 -0.47
CA VAL A 90 6.04 5.51 -1.62
C VAL A 90 7.33 4.74 -1.43
N SER A 91 7.24 3.42 -1.55
CA SER A 91 8.40 2.52 -1.48
C SER A 91 8.27 1.38 -2.49
N GLY A 92 9.39 0.86 -2.97
CA GLY A 92 9.44 -0.44 -3.60
C GLY A 92 9.39 -1.56 -2.55
N ASP A 93 9.10 -2.78 -3.00
CA ASP A 93 9.06 -3.98 -2.17
C ASP A 93 10.39 -4.21 -1.42
N GLY A 94 11.52 -4.06 -2.08
CA GLY A 94 12.84 -4.16 -1.46
C GLY A 94 13.11 -3.06 -0.43
N ASP A 95 12.67 -1.84 -0.68
CA ASP A 95 12.84 -0.72 0.25
C ASP A 95 11.98 -0.89 1.51
N ALA A 96 10.70 -1.23 1.33
CA ALA A 96 9.76 -1.33 2.45
C ALA A 96 9.93 -2.60 3.28
N LEU A 97 10.21 -3.75 2.66
CA LEU A 97 10.09 -5.05 3.31
C LEU A 97 11.44 -5.69 3.71
N ALA A 98 12.58 -5.20 3.16
CA ALA A 98 13.90 -5.58 3.63
C ALA A 98 14.31 -4.68 4.81
N ILE A 99 15.21 -3.74 4.59
CA ILE A 99 15.69 -2.84 5.65
C ILE A 99 14.57 -1.98 6.26
N GLY A 100 13.49 -1.72 5.51
CA GLY A 100 12.32 -0.98 5.98
C GLY A 100 11.31 -1.78 6.79
N GLY A 101 11.43 -3.12 6.85
CA GLY A 101 10.42 -4.01 7.42
C GLY A 101 9.98 -3.65 8.84
N ASN A 102 10.94 -3.29 9.71
CA ASN A 102 10.63 -2.84 11.06
C ASN A 102 9.73 -1.57 11.07
N HIS A 103 10.03 -0.59 10.23
CA HIS A 103 9.26 0.65 10.16
C HIS A 103 7.90 0.45 9.53
N PHE A 104 7.80 -0.46 8.54
CA PHE A 104 6.53 -0.89 7.96
C PHE A 104 5.62 -1.50 9.04
N ILE A 105 6.10 -2.50 9.77
CA ILE A 105 5.37 -3.16 10.86
C ILE A 105 4.90 -2.14 11.91
N HIS A 106 5.77 -1.23 12.33
CA HIS A 106 5.43 -0.25 13.37
C HIS A 106 4.47 0.85 12.90
N ALA A 107 4.47 1.25 11.63
CA ALA A 107 3.47 2.15 11.07
C ALA A 107 2.08 1.49 11.10
N MET A 108 1.99 0.21 10.69
CA MET A 108 0.75 -0.58 10.75
C MET A 108 0.25 -0.73 12.18
N ARG A 109 1.10 -1.24 13.07
CA ARG A 109 0.75 -1.49 14.48
C ARG A 109 0.25 -0.23 15.20
N ARG A 110 0.81 0.92 14.87
CA ARG A 110 0.38 2.22 15.42
C ARG A 110 -0.84 2.81 14.71
N ASN A 111 -1.19 2.28 13.56
CA ASN A 111 -2.25 2.82 12.71
C ASN A 111 -2.06 4.33 12.44
N VAL A 112 -0.86 4.73 12.00
CA VAL A 112 -0.58 6.13 11.65
C VAL A 112 -1.33 6.49 10.38
N ASP A 113 -2.01 7.64 10.33
CA ASP A 113 -2.80 8.07 9.16
C ASP A 113 -1.90 8.41 7.94
N LEU A 114 -1.55 7.37 7.18
CA LEU A 114 -0.64 7.39 6.04
C LEU A 114 -1.19 6.59 4.86
N ASN A 115 -1.09 7.13 3.66
CA ASN A 115 -1.31 6.38 2.42
C ASN A 115 0.01 5.71 2.02
N MET A 116 0.17 4.43 2.31
CA MET A 116 1.40 3.66 2.09
C MET A 116 1.33 2.87 0.79
N ILE A 117 2.09 3.31 -0.20
CA ILE A 117 2.14 2.72 -1.53
C ILE A 117 3.35 1.79 -1.62
N LEU A 118 3.09 0.52 -1.92
CA LEU A 118 4.08 -0.51 -2.14
C LEU A 118 4.12 -0.90 -3.61
N LEU A 119 5.10 -0.39 -4.36
CA LEU A 119 5.31 -0.77 -5.77
C LEU A 119 6.12 -2.07 -5.82
N ASN A 120 5.40 -3.18 -6.10
CA ASN A 120 5.95 -4.53 -6.03
C ASN A 120 6.31 -5.05 -7.42
N ASN A 121 7.59 -5.02 -7.76
CA ASN A 121 8.15 -5.57 -9.00
C ASN A 121 9.03 -6.79 -8.78
N ARG A 122 9.09 -7.31 -7.56
CA ARG A 122 9.86 -8.50 -7.17
C ARG A 122 11.35 -8.43 -7.53
N ILE A 123 11.94 -7.21 -7.50
CA ILE A 123 13.37 -7.03 -7.85
C ILE A 123 13.91 -5.68 -7.33
N TYR A 124 15.19 -5.62 -6.97
CA TYR A 124 15.91 -4.36 -6.83
C TYR A 124 16.34 -3.85 -8.21
N GLY A 125 15.49 -3.03 -8.86
CA GLY A 125 15.77 -2.53 -10.21
C GLY A 125 16.87 -1.47 -10.27
N LEU A 126 16.88 -0.51 -9.32
CA LEU A 126 17.84 0.60 -9.29
C LEU A 126 19.31 0.11 -9.23
N THR A 127 19.58 -0.92 -8.46
CA THR A 127 20.90 -1.51 -8.25
C THR A 127 21.25 -2.63 -9.25
N LYS A 128 20.44 -2.76 -10.31
CA LYS A 128 20.66 -3.60 -11.49
C LYS A 128 20.36 -5.10 -11.28
N GLY A 129 19.32 -5.43 -10.50
CA GLY A 129 18.67 -6.74 -10.60
C GLY A 129 19.04 -7.74 -9.51
N GLN A 130 19.27 -7.31 -8.28
CA GLN A 130 19.31 -8.21 -7.13
C GLN A 130 17.87 -8.67 -6.78
N TYR A 131 17.73 -9.90 -6.29
CA TYR A 131 16.44 -10.36 -5.79
C TYR A 131 15.98 -9.52 -4.59
N SER A 132 14.68 -9.30 -4.49
CA SER A 132 14.03 -8.57 -3.41
C SER A 132 13.35 -9.54 -2.43
N PRO A 133 12.86 -9.09 -1.27
CA PRO A 133 12.14 -9.95 -0.34
C PRO A 133 10.87 -10.61 -0.92
N THR A 134 10.34 -10.11 -2.03
CA THR A 134 9.15 -10.67 -2.69
C THR A 134 9.49 -11.48 -3.94
N SER A 135 10.77 -11.61 -4.29
CA SER A 135 11.22 -12.48 -5.39
C SER A 135 10.90 -13.93 -5.08
N PRO A 136 10.35 -14.71 -6.03
CA PRO A 136 10.01 -16.10 -5.78
C PRO A 136 11.25 -16.94 -5.46
N ARG A 137 11.03 -18.02 -4.70
CA ARG A 137 12.08 -19.01 -4.44
C ARG A 137 12.61 -19.58 -5.76
N GLY A 138 13.92 -19.77 -5.87
CA GLY A 138 14.59 -20.22 -7.08
C GLY A 138 14.84 -19.12 -8.11
N PHE A 139 14.50 -17.86 -7.83
CA PHE A 139 14.73 -16.75 -8.75
C PHE A 139 16.24 -16.57 -9.03
N VAL A 140 16.61 -16.66 -10.31
CA VAL A 140 18.01 -16.53 -10.77
C VAL A 140 18.29 -15.08 -11.14
N SER A 141 19.37 -14.53 -10.59
CA SER A 141 19.88 -13.20 -10.92
C SER A 141 21.42 -13.22 -10.99
N LYS A 142 22.03 -12.10 -11.40
CA LYS A 142 23.49 -11.99 -11.41
C LYS A 142 24.13 -12.16 -10.04
N SER A 143 23.45 -11.74 -8.98
CA SER A 143 23.89 -11.90 -7.59
C SER A 143 23.46 -13.22 -6.96
N SER A 144 22.56 -13.96 -7.59
CA SER A 144 22.04 -15.25 -7.14
C SER A 144 22.02 -16.24 -8.32
N PRO A 145 23.18 -16.64 -8.85
CA PRO A 145 23.27 -17.40 -10.09
C PRO A 145 22.72 -18.83 -9.97
N PHE A 146 22.57 -19.35 -8.75
CA PHE A 146 21.99 -20.67 -8.48
C PHE A 146 20.54 -20.61 -7.98
N GLY A 147 19.92 -19.43 -8.05
CA GLY A 147 18.58 -19.17 -7.52
C GLY A 147 18.55 -18.81 -6.04
N THR A 148 17.46 -18.16 -5.64
CA THR A 148 17.20 -17.82 -4.24
C THR A 148 16.72 -19.04 -3.45
N THR A 149 17.08 -19.14 -2.18
CA THR A 149 16.65 -20.22 -1.27
C THR A 149 15.57 -19.76 -0.27
N GLU A 150 15.33 -18.46 -0.22
CA GLU A 150 14.41 -17.83 0.72
C GLU A 150 12.96 -17.92 0.23
N GLU A 151 12.03 -18.04 1.16
CA GLU A 151 10.61 -17.89 0.86
C GLU A 151 10.25 -16.40 0.75
N PRO A 152 9.47 -16.00 -0.28
CA PRO A 152 9.14 -14.60 -0.48
C PRO A 152 8.17 -14.10 0.59
N PHE A 153 8.35 -12.84 1.01
CA PHE A 153 7.31 -12.14 1.74
C PHE A 153 6.07 -11.92 0.87
N ARG A 154 4.92 -12.12 1.47
CA ARG A 154 3.63 -11.70 0.94
C ARG A 154 3.21 -10.43 1.68
N PRO A 155 3.15 -9.26 1.02
CA PRO A 155 2.92 -7.97 1.69
C PRO A 155 1.64 -7.94 2.54
N ALA A 156 0.58 -8.60 2.07
CA ALA A 156 -0.69 -8.69 2.80
C ALA A 156 -0.55 -9.46 4.12
N GLU A 157 0.18 -10.58 4.13
CA GLU A 157 0.42 -11.36 5.35
C GLU A 157 1.13 -10.52 6.41
N LEU A 158 2.16 -9.80 5.98
CA LEU A 158 2.92 -8.93 6.87
C LEU A 158 2.05 -7.77 7.39
N CYS A 159 1.24 -7.16 6.52
CA CYS A 159 0.30 -6.11 6.88
C CYS A 159 -0.70 -6.61 7.94
N PHE A 160 -1.37 -7.74 7.70
CA PHE A 160 -2.36 -8.29 8.62
C PHE A 160 -1.73 -8.82 9.91
N GLY A 161 -0.55 -9.45 9.83
CA GLY A 161 0.24 -9.85 11.00
C GLY A 161 0.66 -8.67 11.88
N ALA A 162 0.89 -7.50 11.28
CA ALA A 162 1.16 -6.24 11.97
C ALA A 162 -0.11 -5.47 12.40
N ARG A 163 -1.30 -6.08 12.33
CA ARG A 163 -2.61 -5.48 12.63
C ARG A 163 -3.03 -4.36 11.68
N GLY A 164 -2.65 -4.45 10.40
CA GLY A 164 -3.10 -3.50 9.38
C GLY A 164 -4.62 -3.50 9.21
N ASN A 165 -5.21 -2.31 9.20
CA ASN A 165 -6.66 -2.11 9.11
C ASN A 165 -7.13 -1.83 7.69
N PHE A 166 -6.22 -1.49 6.79
CA PHE A 166 -6.51 -1.31 5.38
C PHE A 166 -5.46 -2.02 4.51
N PHE A 167 -5.96 -2.76 3.54
CA PHE A 167 -5.13 -3.34 2.48
C PHE A 167 -5.90 -3.40 1.17
N ALA A 168 -5.29 -2.86 0.12
CA ALA A 168 -5.82 -2.92 -1.24
C ALA A 168 -4.72 -3.35 -2.22
N ARG A 169 -5.12 -3.96 -3.33
CA ARG A 169 -4.19 -4.37 -4.39
C ARG A 169 -4.69 -3.96 -5.76
N SER A 170 -3.79 -3.50 -6.60
CA SER A 170 -4.05 -3.21 -8.01
C SER A 170 -2.83 -3.58 -8.86
N VAL A 171 -2.98 -3.47 -10.18
CA VAL A 171 -1.90 -3.64 -11.15
C VAL A 171 -1.57 -2.28 -11.76
N ALA A 172 -0.29 -1.94 -11.88
CA ALA A 172 0.13 -0.63 -12.40
C ALA A 172 -0.47 -0.27 -13.77
N SER A 173 -0.73 -1.28 -14.61
CA SER A 173 -1.38 -1.12 -15.93
C SER A 173 -2.91 -0.96 -15.87
N ASP A 174 -3.53 -1.07 -14.68
CA ASP A 174 -4.95 -0.82 -14.46
C ASP A 174 -5.15 0.54 -13.78
N ASN A 175 -5.13 1.59 -14.58
CA ASN A 175 -5.22 2.96 -14.05
C ASN A 175 -6.52 3.20 -13.28
N ASN A 176 -7.65 2.63 -13.74
CA ASN A 176 -8.94 2.88 -13.11
C ASN A 176 -9.01 2.26 -11.71
N GLU A 177 -8.61 0.99 -11.58
CA GLU A 177 -8.56 0.32 -10.28
C GLU A 177 -7.51 0.95 -9.36
N THR A 178 -6.34 1.31 -9.90
CA THR A 178 -5.31 2.01 -9.12
C THR A 178 -5.84 3.33 -8.54
N ILE A 179 -6.53 4.15 -9.34
CA ILE A 179 -7.15 5.40 -8.87
C ILE A 179 -8.22 5.10 -7.81
N ALA A 180 -9.05 4.07 -8.01
CA ALA A 180 -10.10 3.73 -7.06
C ALA A 180 -9.54 3.34 -5.69
N ILE A 181 -8.53 2.45 -5.64
CA ILE A 181 -7.92 2.04 -4.36
C ILE A 181 -7.15 3.17 -3.69
N LEU A 182 -6.50 4.07 -4.45
CA LEU A 182 -5.82 5.25 -3.89
C LEU A 182 -6.83 6.20 -3.23
N LYS A 183 -7.99 6.40 -3.85
CA LYS A 183 -9.07 7.22 -3.27
C LYS A 183 -9.65 6.57 -2.01
N ALA A 184 -9.82 5.26 -2.01
CA ALA A 184 -10.25 4.51 -0.82
C ALA A 184 -9.22 4.61 0.31
N ALA A 185 -7.93 4.50 0.00
CA ALA A 185 -6.84 4.66 0.96
C ALA A 185 -6.85 6.05 1.61
N TYR A 186 -7.07 7.10 0.85
CA TYR A 186 -7.18 8.46 1.38
C TYR A 186 -8.41 8.65 2.29
N GLN A 187 -9.53 7.99 1.98
CA GLN A 187 -10.76 8.06 2.77
C GLN A 187 -10.63 7.29 4.09
N HIS A 188 -9.87 6.20 4.08
CA HIS A 188 -9.54 5.46 5.30
C HIS A 188 -8.77 6.34 6.28
N LYS A 189 -9.08 6.23 7.59
CA LYS A 189 -8.32 6.89 8.64
C LYS A 189 -7.41 5.90 9.33
N GLY A 190 -6.11 6.05 9.06
CA GLY A 190 -5.08 5.15 9.55
C GLY A 190 -4.07 4.72 8.48
N ALA A 191 -3.34 3.66 8.77
CA ALA A 191 -2.30 3.14 7.88
C ALA A 191 -2.93 2.34 6.73
N ALA A 192 -3.09 2.97 5.58
CA ALA A 192 -3.64 2.38 4.37
C ALA A 192 -2.53 1.85 3.46
N VAL A 193 -2.41 0.51 3.31
CA VAL A 193 -1.44 -0.12 2.41
C VAL A 193 -2.09 -0.42 1.07
N CYS A 194 -1.53 0.15 0.00
CA CYS A 194 -1.86 -0.18 -1.39
C CYS A 194 -0.69 -0.90 -2.05
N GLU A 195 -0.82 -2.19 -2.29
CA GLU A 195 0.13 -2.96 -3.08
C GLU A 195 -0.19 -2.79 -4.58
N ILE A 196 0.78 -2.29 -5.34
CA ILE A 196 0.68 -2.11 -6.78
C ILE A 196 1.60 -3.11 -7.47
N LEU A 197 1.03 -4.11 -8.13
CA LEU A 197 1.78 -5.07 -8.92
C LEU A 197 2.38 -4.37 -10.15
N GLN A 198 3.70 -4.19 -10.14
CA GLN A 198 4.43 -3.35 -11.08
C GLN A 198 5.40 -4.20 -11.92
N ASN A 199 5.62 -3.86 -13.18
CA ASN A 199 6.53 -4.56 -14.06
C ASN A 199 7.86 -3.82 -14.21
N CYS A 200 8.97 -4.51 -13.94
CA CYS A 200 10.31 -4.03 -14.24
C CYS A 200 10.79 -4.60 -15.58
N VAL A 201 10.60 -3.84 -16.66
CA VAL A 201 10.91 -4.26 -18.03
C VAL A 201 12.39 -4.63 -18.32
N ILE A 202 13.30 -4.31 -17.41
CA ILE A 202 14.76 -4.53 -17.63
C ILE A 202 15.28 -5.73 -16.83
N PHE A 203 14.87 -5.88 -15.56
CA PHE A 203 15.47 -6.85 -14.66
C PHE A 203 14.53 -7.96 -14.21
N ASN A 204 13.22 -7.77 -14.36
CA ASN A 204 12.20 -8.76 -14.00
C ASN A 204 10.93 -8.53 -14.83
N ASP A 205 11.10 -8.61 -16.16
CA ASP A 205 9.99 -8.44 -17.08
C ASP A 205 8.98 -9.58 -16.93
N ASN A 206 7.70 -9.22 -17.06
CA ASN A 206 6.59 -10.17 -16.96
C ASN A 206 6.42 -10.87 -15.59
N CYS A 207 6.96 -10.33 -14.50
CA CYS A 207 6.84 -10.93 -13.17
C CYS A 207 5.40 -11.05 -12.65
N HIS A 208 4.46 -10.33 -13.23
CA HIS A 208 3.01 -10.38 -12.98
C HIS A 208 2.21 -10.61 -14.27
N SER A 209 2.77 -11.37 -15.23
CA SER A 209 2.21 -11.55 -16.58
C SER A 209 0.75 -12.00 -16.60
N SER A 210 0.35 -12.85 -15.64
CA SER A 210 -1.02 -13.39 -15.57
C SER A 210 -2.09 -12.31 -15.42
N VAL A 211 -1.75 -11.14 -14.83
CA VAL A 211 -2.73 -10.05 -14.57
C VAL A 211 -2.30 -8.70 -15.15
N TYR A 212 -1.11 -8.60 -15.78
CA TYR A 212 -0.61 -7.31 -16.25
C TYR A 212 -1.38 -6.76 -17.45
N THR A 213 -1.88 -7.63 -18.32
CA THR A 213 -2.73 -7.24 -19.45
C THR A 213 -4.21 -7.23 -19.09
N SER A 214 -5.02 -6.45 -19.80
CA SER A 214 -6.48 -6.43 -19.60
C SER A 214 -7.12 -7.81 -19.82
N GLN A 215 -6.67 -8.57 -20.82
CA GLN A 215 -7.14 -9.94 -21.05
C GLN A 215 -6.74 -10.87 -19.91
N GLY A 216 -5.49 -10.82 -19.48
CA GLY A 216 -5.02 -11.63 -18.36
C GLY A 216 -5.80 -11.36 -17.07
N ARG A 217 -6.13 -10.11 -16.78
CA ARG A 217 -6.97 -9.77 -15.61
C ARG A 217 -8.38 -10.36 -15.70
N LYS A 218 -9.01 -10.36 -16.88
CA LYS A 218 -10.33 -10.99 -17.05
C LYS A 218 -10.32 -12.48 -16.73
N GLU A 219 -9.22 -13.15 -17.03
CA GLU A 219 -9.08 -14.60 -16.86
C GLU A 219 -8.56 -14.98 -15.46
N ASN A 220 -7.64 -14.20 -14.90
CA ASN A 220 -6.81 -14.60 -13.77
C ASN A 220 -6.97 -13.72 -12.53
N ALA A 221 -7.84 -12.71 -12.56
CA ALA A 221 -8.09 -11.84 -11.41
C ALA A 221 -9.57 -11.85 -11.00
N ILE A 222 -9.78 -11.50 -9.72
CA ILE A 222 -11.08 -11.18 -9.16
C ILE A 222 -11.04 -9.77 -8.58
N TYR A 223 -11.96 -8.92 -9.04
CA TYR A 223 -12.14 -7.58 -8.46
C TYR A 223 -13.07 -7.67 -7.26
N VAL A 224 -12.50 -7.48 -6.07
CA VAL A 224 -13.25 -7.54 -4.83
C VAL A 224 -13.83 -6.18 -4.45
N LYS A 225 -15.14 -6.15 -4.18
CA LYS A 225 -15.85 -4.96 -3.71
C LYS A 225 -16.72 -5.32 -2.52
N HIS A 226 -16.74 -4.46 -1.51
CA HIS A 226 -17.56 -4.67 -0.34
C HIS A 226 -19.03 -4.85 -0.71
N GLY A 227 -19.67 -5.89 -0.16
CA GLY A 227 -21.08 -6.22 -0.39
C GLY A 227 -21.36 -6.93 -1.72
N GLU A 228 -20.35 -7.15 -2.59
CA GLU A 228 -20.54 -7.87 -3.85
C GLU A 228 -20.10 -9.34 -3.75
N PRO A 229 -20.76 -10.25 -4.50
CA PRO A 229 -20.36 -11.66 -4.53
C PRO A 229 -19.01 -11.81 -5.23
N LEU A 230 -18.20 -12.75 -4.72
CA LEU A 230 -16.84 -13.05 -5.19
C LEU A 230 -16.91 -13.86 -6.51
N VAL A 231 -17.24 -13.20 -7.60
CA VAL A 231 -17.41 -13.77 -8.93
C VAL A 231 -16.31 -13.28 -9.85
N PHE A 232 -15.81 -14.13 -10.76
CA PHE A 232 -14.74 -13.81 -11.70
C PHE A 232 -14.83 -14.64 -12.99
N GLY A 233 -13.86 -14.43 -13.88
CA GLY A 233 -13.83 -15.03 -15.22
C GLY A 233 -14.38 -14.09 -16.30
N PRO A 234 -14.03 -14.31 -17.57
CA PRO A 234 -14.43 -13.44 -18.70
C PRO A 234 -15.94 -13.20 -18.82
N ASN A 235 -16.76 -14.19 -18.44
CA ASN A 235 -18.21 -14.14 -18.45
C ASN A 235 -18.82 -14.17 -17.03
N GLN A 236 -17.99 -13.94 -15.98
CA GLN A 236 -18.41 -14.08 -14.57
C GLN A 236 -18.96 -15.47 -14.24
N GLU A 237 -18.41 -16.49 -14.86
CA GLU A 237 -18.87 -17.88 -14.73
C GLU A 237 -18.29 -18.62 -13.55
N TYR A 238 -17.27 -18.08 -12.89
CA TYR A 238 -16.65 -18.67 -11.70
C TYR A 238 -16.98 -17.88 -10.45
N GLY A 239 -16.98 -18.56 -9.31
CA GLY A 239 -17.17 -17.94 -8.01
C GLY A 239 -16.34 -18.64 -6.92
N LEU A 240 -16.20 -17.97 -5.77
CA LEU A 240 -15.54 -18.49 -4.60
C LEU A 240 -16.58 -18.97 -3.58
N MET A 241 -16.40 -20.20 -3.08
CA MET A 241 -17.18 -20.78 -1.99
C MET A 241 -16.26 -21.22 -0.87
N GLN A 242 -16.80 -21.31 0.34
CA GLN A 242 -16.10 -21.89 1.46
C GLN A 242 -15.91 -23.41 1.26
N ASN A 243 -14.75 -23.92 1.66
CA ASN A 243 -14.42 -25.34 1.67
C ASN A 243 -13.67 -25.68 2.97
N GLY A 244 -14.41 -26.13 3.97
CA GLY A 244 -13.87 -26.26 5.33
C GLY A 244 -13.35 -24.91 5.84
N PHE A 245 -12.08 -24.84 6.22
CA PHE A 245 -11.40 -23.59 6.60
C PHE A 245 -10.77 -22.86 5.40
N GLY A 246 -10.88 -23.39 4.18
CA GLY A 246 -10.32 -22.85 2.95
C GLY A 246 -11.36 -22.25 2.03
N LEU A 247 -10.90 -21.93 0.80
CA LEU A 247 -11.72 -21.51 -0.31
C LEU A 247 -11.65 -22.58 -1.42
N LYS A 248 -12.65 -22.61 -2.28
CA LYS A 248 -12.63 -23.35 -3.54
C LYS A 248 -13.23 -22.50 -4.66
N VAL A 249 -12.69 -22.68 -5.85
CA VAL A 249 -13.28 -22.15 -7.07
C VAL A 249 -14.39 -23.10 -7.53
N VAL A 250 -15.52 -22.54 -7.92
CA VAL A 250 -16.66 -23.27 -8.45
C VAL A 250 -17.16 -22.61 -9.74
N LYS A 251 -17.78 -23.39 -10.63
CA LYS A 251 -18.44 -22.86 -11.82
C LYS A 251 -19.92 -22.71 -11.55
N ILE A 252 -20.42 -21.49 -11.71
CA ILE A 252 -21.82 -21.15 -11.46
C ILE A 252 -22.69 -21.82 -12.53
N GLY A 253 -23.78 -22.44 -12.10
CA GLY A 253 -24.68 -23.21 -12.97
C GLY A 253 -24.30 -24.68 -13.17
N GLU A 254 -23.11 -25.11 -12.72
CA GLU A 254 -22.69 -26.52 -12.75
C GLU A 254 -22.83 -27.16 -11.35
N ASN A 255 -23.08 -28.48 -11.29
CA ASN A 255 -23.22 -29.26 -10.06
C ASN A 255 -24.20 -28.66 -9.03
N GLY A 256 -25.23 -27.94 -9.50
CA GLY A 256 -26.25 -27.31 -8.64
C GLY A 256 -25.81 -26.01 -7.98
N VAL A 257 -24.61 -25.49 -8.27
CA VAL A 257 -24.11 -24.22 -7.72
C VAL A 257 -24.89 -23.04 -8.30
N LYS A 258 -25.46 -22.21 -7.43
CA LYS A 258 -26.17 -20.99 -7.77
C LYS A 258 -25.33 -19.75 -7.40
N LYS A 259 -25.68 -18.60 -7.95
CA LYS A 259 -25.01 -17.34 -7.62
C LYS A 259 -25.14 -16.96 -6.14
N GLU A 260 -26.24 -17.33 -5.53
CA GLU A 260 -26.52 -17.09 -4.10
C GLU A 260 -25.62 -17.93 -3.15
N ASP A 261 -24.99 -18.99 -3.66
CA ASP A 261 -24.05 -19.81 -2.91
C ASP A 261 -22.64 -19.22 -2.84
N ILE A 262 -22.38 -18.18 -3.67
CA ILE A 262 -21.07 -17.55 -3.75
C ILE A 262 -20.85 -16.63 -2.55
N LEU A 263 -19.66 -16.69 -1.95
CA LEU A 263 -19.27 -15.79 -0.85
C LEU A 263 -19.38 -14.34 -1.26
N VAL A 264 -19.91 -13.52 -0.36
CA VAL A 264 -19.96 -12.07 -0.49
C VAL A 264 -18.75 -11.47 0.24
N HIS A 265 -18.07 -10.53 -0.40
CA HIS A 265 -16.93 -9.85 0.19
C HIS A 265 -17.38 -8.85 1.25
N ASP A 266 -16.79 -8.93 2.45
CA ASP A 266 -16.92 -7.93 3.50
C ASP A 266 -15.55 -7.34 3.84
N ALA A 267 -15.27 -6.15 3.30
CA ALA A 267 -14.02 -5.43 3.55
C ALA A 267 -13.96 -4.88 5.00
N HIS A 268 -15.11 -4.70 5.65
CA HIS A 268 -15.23 -4.10 6.99
C HIS A 268 -15.31 -5.12 8.12
N CYS A 269 -15.24 -6.43 7.81
CA CYS A 269 -15.25 -7.47 8.83
C CYS A 269 -14.04 -7.34 9.76
N GLN A 270 -14.29 -7.33 11.08
CA GLN A 270 -13.24 -7.26 12.08
C GLN A 270 -12.34 -8.51 12.04
N ASP A 271 -12.95 -9.70 11.87
CA ASP A 271 -12.20 -10.94 11.61
C ASP A 271 -11.59 -10.89 10.20
N ASN A 272 -10.28 -10.95 10.13
CA ASN A 272 -9.53 -10.82 8.87
C ASN A 272 -9.30 -12.17 8.15
N THR A 273 -9.89 -13.27 8.63
CA THR A 273 -9.59 -14.63 8.11
C THR A 273 -9.90 -14.76 6.62
N LEU A 274 -11.10 -14.34 6.18
CA LEU A 274 -11.47 -14.38 4.76
C LEU A 274 -10.64 -13.39 3.94
N GLN A 275 -10.44 -12.18 4.45
CA GLN A 275 -9.65 -11.13 3.79
C GLN A 275 -8.20 -11.58 3.59
N LEU A 276 -7.58 -12.24 4.58
CA LEU A 276 -6.24 -12.81 4.46
C LEU A 276 -6.21 -13.91 3.39
N LYS A 277 -7.21 -14.80 3.36
CA LYS A 277 -7.30 -15.85 2.33
C LYS A 277 -7.40 -15.24 0.93
N LEU A 278 -8.24 -14.23 0.74
CA LEU A 278 -8.35 -13.51 -0.54
C LEU A 278 -7.03 -12.88 -0.95
N ALA A 279 -6.34 -12.23 -0.02
CA ALA A 279 -5.06 -11.59 -0.29
C ALA A 279 -3.93 -12.57 -0.63
N MET A 280 -4.03 -13.82 -0.15
CA MET A 280 -3.06 -14.89 -0.38
C MET A 280 -3.32 -15.71 -1.64
N MET A 281 -4.48 -15.58 -2.27
CA MET A 281 -4.81 -16.33 -3.50
C MET A 281 -3.76 -16.08 -4.59
N SER A 282 -3.39 -17.14 -5.29
CA SER A 282 -2.45 -17.09 -6.41
C SER A 282 -2.91 -17.97 -7.58
N ASN A 283 -2.51 -17.59 -8.79
CA ASN A 283 -2.82 -18.40 -9.98
C ASN A 283 -2.08 -19.74 -9.97
N GLU A 284 -0.94 -19.84 -9.28
CA GLU A 284 -0.19 -21.08 -9.10
C GLU A 284 -0.97 -22.13 -8.30
N ASP A 285 -1.82 -21.66 -7.37
CA ASP A 285 -2.70 -22.50 -6.55
C ASP A 285 -4.08 -22.72 -7.19
N GLY A 286 -4.29 -22.26 -8.43
CA GLY A 286 -5.57 -22.37 -9.15
C GLY A 286 -6.63 -21.36 -8.72
N PHE A 287 -6.23 -20.28 -8.01
CA PHE A 287 -7.12 -19.18 -7.61
C PHE A 287 -6.86 -17.91 -8.43
N PRO A 288 -7.86 -17.03 -8.59
CA PRO A 288 -7.64 -15.71 -9.16
C PRO A 288 -6.83 -14.83 -8.19
N ILE A 289 -6.11 -13.84 -8.73
CA ILE A 289 -5.48 -12.81 -7.89
C ILE A 289 -6.54 -11.78 -7.50
N ALA A 290 -6.71 -11.55 -6.19
CA ALA A 290 -7.63 -10.53 -5.68
C ALA A 290 -7.09 -9.12 -5.92
N LEU A 291 -7.88 -8.28 -6.60
CA LEU A 291 -7.65 -6.86 -6.86
C LEU A 291 -8.80 -6.05 -6.24
N GLY A 292 -8.54 -4.82 -5.85
CA GLY A 292 -9.51 -3.96 -5.15
C GLY A 292 -9.19 -3.79 -3.68
N VAL A 293 -10.16 -3.27 -2.93
CA VAL A 293 -10.07 -3.08 -1.46
C VAL A 293 -10.41 -4.39 -0.77
N ILE A 294 -9.39 -5.06 -0.22
CA ILE A 294 -9.53 -6.37 0.42
C ILE A 294 -9.94 -6.20 1.89
N ARG A 295 -9.42 -5.16 2.57
CA ARG A 295 -9.72 -4.84 3.96
C ARG A 295 -9.80 -3.34 4.14
N ASP A 296 -10.81 -2.87 4.88
CA ASP A 296 -11.03 -1.48 5.24
C ASP A 296 -11.81 -1.42 6.57
N VAL A 297 -11.10 -1.40 7.69
CA VAL A 297 -11.67 -1.47 9.04
C VAL A 297 -11.26 -0.25 9.84
N GLU A 298 -12.22 0.47 10.37
CA GLU A 298 -11.98 1.64 11.19
C GLU A 298 -11.31 1.27 12.52
N ALA A 299 -10.29 2.06 12.90
CA ALA A 299 -9.60 1.96 14.19
C ALA A 299 -8.99 3.32 14.59
N PRO A 300 -8.78 3.57 15.89
CA PRO A 300 -8.11 4.79 16.35
C PRO A 300 -6.72 4.94 15.73
N THR A 301 -6.36 6.18 15.39
CA THR A 301 -5.04 6.49 14.82
C THR A 301 -4.07 6.97 15.90
N TYR A 302 -2.79 6.66 15.70
CA TYR A 302 -1.72 7.06 16.62
C TYR A 302 -1.51 8.57 16.68
N ASP A 303 -1.51 9.23 15.55
CA ASP A 303 -1.34 10.67 15.42
C ASP A 303 -2.47 11.45 16.11
N ALA A 304 -3.73 11.02 15.95
CA ALA A 304 -4.87 11.62 16.66
C ALA A 304 -4.75 11.41 18.18
N ALA A 305 -4.42 10.19 18.61
CA ALA A 305 -4.28 9.87 20.04
C ALA A 305 -3.15 10.68 20.71
N VAL A 306 -1.98 10.82 20.03
CA VAL A 306 -0.86 11.62 20.55
C VAL A 306 -1.25 13.09 20.65
N ASN A 307 -1.89 13.65 19.63
CA ASN A 307 -2.31 15.06 19.67
C ASN A 307 -3.37 15.32 20.75
N GLN A 308 -4.34 14.41 20.91
CA GLN A 308 -5.31 14.49 22.00
C GLN A 308 -4.62 14.48 23.37
N GLN A 309 -3.68 13.56 23.59
CA GLN A 309 -2.92 13.47 24.85
C GLN A 309 -2.12 14.77 25.14
N ILE A 310 -1.54 15.37 24.09
CA ILE A 310 -0.83 16.65 24.22
C ILE A 310 -1.80 17.75 24.70
N GLU A 311 -2.96 17.87 24.10
CA GLU A 311 -3.95 18.90 24.48
C GLU A 311 -4.50 18.66 25.90
N GLU A 312 -4.77 17.41 26.27
CA GLU A 312 -5.20 17.04 27.63
C GLU A 312 -4.15 17.42 28.69
N VAL A 313 -2.85 17.15 28.40
CA VAL A 313 -1.74 17.51 29.30
C VAL A 313 -1.56 19.03 29.38
N LYS A 314 -1.66 19.74 28.26
CA LYS A 314 -1.61 21.22 28.25
C LYS A 314 -2.73 21.83 29.08
N ALA A 315 -3.95 21.26 29.04
CA ALA A 315 -5.06 21.74 29.84
C ALA A 315 -4.88 21.53 31.36
N GLN A 316 -4.06 20.57 31.76
CA GLN A 316 -3.80 20.25 33.18
C GLN A 316 -2.62 21.01 33.77
N LYS A 317 -1.67 21.46 32.94
CA LYS A 317 -0.43 22.12 33.38
C LYS A 317 -0.39 23.58 32.94
N HIS A 318 -0.30 24.49 33.90
CA HIS A 318 -0.23 25.93 33.66
C HIS A 318 1.21 26.43 33.91
N TYR A 319 2.09 26.23 32.92
CA TYR A 319 3.37 26.92 32.89
C TYR A 319 3.24 28.16 32.03
N HIS A 320 3.57 29.33 32.56
CA HIS A 320 3.48 30.58 31.83
C HIS A 320 4.67 30.81 30.90
N ASN A 321 5.79 30.15 31.17
CA ASN A 321 7.01 30.24 30.36
C ASN A 321 7.93 29.03 30.57
N PHE A 322 8.96 28.94 29.75
CA PHE A 322 9.91 27.84 29.73
C PHE A 322 10.71 27.70 31.07
N MET A 323 11.05 28.84 31.71
CA MET A 323 11.78 28.81 32.98
C MET A 323 10.95 28.21 34.11
N GLU A 324 9.68 28.59 34.23
CA GLU A 324 8.76 27.96 35.20
C GLU A 324 8.67 26.45 35.00
N MET A 325 8.64 25.99 33.75
CA MET A 325 8.63 24.56 33.46
C MET A 325 9.91 23.86 33.94
N LEU A 326 11.05 24.47 33.77
CA LEU A 326 12.33 23.93 34.24
C LEU A 326 12.42 23.89 35.75
N GLU A 327 11.89 24.90 36.44
CA GLU A 327 11.95 25.08 37.88
C GLU A 327 10.94 24.22 38.66
N THR A 328 10.05 23.49 37.98
CA THR A 328 9.08 22.61 38.65
C THR A 328 9.62 21.27 39.12
N ASN A 329 10.82 20.90 38.74
CA ASN A 329 11.50 19.70 39.19
C ASN A 329 12.62 20.07 40.19
N ASP A 330 13.33 19.05 40.68
CA ASP A 330 14.51 19.27 41.52
C ASP A 330 15.55 20.10 40.77
N ILE A 331 15.82 21.28 41.28
CA ILE A 331 16.84 22.18 40.73
C ILE A 331 18.03 22.24 41.68
N TRP A 332 19.21 22.43 41.15
CA TRP A 332 20.43 22.71 41.94
C TRP A 332 21.17 23.89 41.33
N GLU A 333 21.77 24.66 42.18
CA GLU A 333 22.60 25.78 41.77
C GLU A 333 24.05 25.29 41.59
N VAL A 334 24.64 25.63 40.43
CA VAL A 334 26.06 25.38 40.21
C VAL A 334 26.83 26.56 40.73
N VAL A 335 27.54 26.36 41.86
CA VAL A 335 28.36 27.36 42.52
C VAL A 335 29.78 27.34 41.94
#